data_be6cb9a60c44fc0c5d7c53fda8627efd
#
_entry.id   be6cb9a60c44fc0c5d7c53fda8627efd
#
_cell.length_a   1.000
_cell.length_b   1.000
_cell.length_c   1.000
_cell.angle_alpha   90.00
_cell.angle_beta   90.00
_cell.angle_gamma   90.00
#
_symmetry.space_group_name_H-M   'P 1'
#
loop_
_entity.id
_entity.type
_entity.pdbx_description
1 polymer ?
#
loop_
_entity_poly.entity_id
_entity_poly.type
_entity_poly.pdbx_seq_one_letter_code
_entity_poly.pdbx_strand_id
1 'polypeptide(L)'
;MYKRQPFNNSEKNGGIIKGKNISQLLHQLTEGYQNVTNFDSLPIPFACIATDMARNQKEVIRFGKLSEAMRASMAVPIVFSPIYSGQKVLIDGGFKDNLPIDVVKSMGADIIIGIDVQSELSDADNLHSIAGIANQLMLMICQSSLDESTKDIDAYIKVDVENYNAASFTKAA
;
A
#
# COMPACT_ATOMS: atom_id res chain seq x y z
N MET A 1 0.67 -26.34 -1.48
CA MET A 1 2.07 -25.94 -1.78
C MET A 1 2.01 -24.73 -2.70
N TYR A 2 2.13 -23.53 -2.14
CA TYR A 2 1.99 -22.26 -2.88
C TYR A 2 3.28 -22.05 -3.69
N LYS A 3 3.24 -22.24 -5.01
CA LYS A 3 4.39 -21.95 -5.86
C LYS A 3 4.58 -20.43 -5.92
N ARG A 4 5.66 -19.96 -5.30
CA ARG A 4 6.13 -18.57 -5.36
C ARG A 4 6.38 -18.19 -6.83
N GLN A 5 5.63 -17.21 -7.33
CA GLN A 5 6.00 -16.55 -8.58
C GLN A 5 6.84 -15.34 -8.21
N PRO A 6 8.05 -15.19 -8.77
CA PRO A 6 8.87 -14.01 -8.54
C PRO A 6 8.16 -12.78 -9.10
N PHE A 7 8.29 -11.65 -8.40
CA PHE A 7 7.88 -10.36 -8.91
C PHE A 7 8.71 -10.06 -10.18
N ASN A 8 8.05 -9.93 -11.31
CA ASN A 8 8.73 -9.65 -12.58
C ASN A 8 8.58 -8.17 -12.92
N ASN A 9 9.64 -7.41 -12.71
CA ASN A 9 9.75 -6.00 -13.10
C ASN A 9 10.06 -5.83 -14.61
N SER A 10 9.43 -6.64 -15.47
CA SER A 10 9.55 -6.41 -16.90
C SER A 10 8.88 -5.07 -17.27
N GLU A 11 9.51 -4.33 -18.16
CA GLU A 11 9.32 -2.93 -18.60
C GLU A 11 7.90 -2.48 -19.03
N LYS A 12 6.85 -2.95 -18.38
CA LYS A 12 5.48 -2.48 -18.61
C LYS A 12 5.30 -1.15 -17.90
N ASN A 13 5.20 -0.07 -18.64
CA ASN A 13 5.09 1.30 -18.14
C ASN A 13 3.62 1.62 -17.84
N GLY A 14 3.22 1.55 -16.57
CA GLY A 14 1.89 1.94 -16.10
C GLY A 14 1.86 3.13 -15.14
N GLY A 15 2.99 3.83 -14.94
CA GLY A 15 3.10 4.98 -14.04
C GLY A 15 4.15 5.98 -14.50
N ILE A 16 4.07 7.21 -14.01
CA ILE A 16 5.02 8.30 -14.30
C ILE A 16 6.40 7.96 -13.71
N ILE A 17 6.44 7.38 -12.52
CA ILE A 17 7.66 7.01 -11.80
C ILE A 17 7.82 5.50 -11.85
N LYS A 18 8.88 5.01 -12.49
CA LYS A 18 9.21 3.57 -12.54
C LYS A 18 9.53 2.98 -11.15
N GLY A 19 9.83 3.82 -10.17
CA GLY A 19 10.07 3.42 -8.78
C GLY A 19 11.42 2.76 -8.51
N LYS A 20 12.41 2.87 -9.43
CA LYS A 20 13.73 2.25 -9.24
C LYS A 20 14.43 2.75 -7.97
N ASN A 21 14.45 4.07 -7.74
CA ASN A 21 15.10 4.67 -6.58
C ASN A 21 14.41 4.26 -5.27
N ILE A 22 13.06 4.23 -5.26
CA ILE A 22 12.31 3.79 -4.08
C ILE A 22 12.51 2.29 -3.82
N SER A 23 12.57 1.46 -4.87
CA SER A 23 12.88 0.03 -4.72
C SER A 23 14.28 -0.18 -4.15
N GLN A 24 15.25 0.62 -4.55
CA GLN A 24 16.62 0.58 -4.03
C GLN A 24 16.65 1.03 -2.56
N LEU A 25 15.94 2.09 -2.20
CA LEU A 25 15.81 2.56 -0.82
C LEU A 25 15.17 1.48 0.07
N LEU A 26 14.04 0.91 -0.35
CA LEU A 26 13.39 -0.17 0.38
C LEU A 26 14.30 -1.38 0.56
N HIS A 27 15.09 -1.72 -0.47
CA HIS A 27 16.08 -2.79 -0.38
C HIS A 27 17.17 -2.49 0.67
N GLN A 28 17.69 -1.27 0.70
CA GLN A 28 18.67 -0.83 1.71
C GLN A 28 18.09 -0.84 3.13
N LEU A 29 16.86 -0.32 3.30
CA LEU A 29 16.20 -0.29 4.60
C LEU A 29 15.86 -1.69 5.16
N THR A 30 15.75 -2.68 4.28
CA THR A 30 15.45 -4.08 4.66
C THR A 30 16.68 -5.01 4.54
N GLU A 31 17.89 -4.47 4.46
CA GLU A 31 19.11 -5.23 4.18
C GLU A 31 19.34 -6.38 5.19
N GLY A 32 19.06 -6.15 6.47
CA GLY A 32 19.19 -7.18 7.51
C GLY A 32 18.18 -8.34 7.41
N TYR A 33 17.15 -8.23 6.57
CA TYR A 33 16.03 -9.19 6.49
C TYR A 33 15.87 -9.83 5.11
N GLN A 34 16.87 -9.75 4.25
CA GLN A 34 16.79 -10.24 2.86
C GLN A 34 16.56 -11.76 2.76
N ASN A 35 17.01 -12.53 3.76
CA ASN A 35 16.84 -13.97 3.84
C ASN A 35 15.54 -14.39 4.55
N VAL A 36 14.83 -13.46 5.18
CA VAL A 36 13.53 -13.72 5.81
C VAL A 36 12.46 -13.73 4.74
N THR A 37 11.93 -14.91 4.44
CA THR A 37 10.91 -15.08 3.41
C THR A 37 9.50 -15.24 3.98
N ASN A 38 9.34 -15.49 5.27
CA ASN A 38 8.09 -15.50 6.01
C ASN A 38 8.09 -14.29 6.95
N PHE A 39 7.21 -13.35 6.74
CA PHE A 39 7.17 -12.11 7.52
C PHE A 39 6.65 -12.29 8.95
N ASP A 40 6.01 -13.43 9.24
CA ASP A 40 5.67 -13.80 10.63
C ASP A 40 6.91 -14.12 11.47
N SER A 41 8.05 -14.42 10.83
CA SER A 41 9.33 -14.70 11.48
C SER A 41 10.18 -13.44 11.69
N LEU A 42 9.69 -12.26 11.31
CA LEU A 42 10.35 -11.00 11.66
C LEU A 42 10.25 -10.75 13.17
N PRO A 43 11.15 -9.95 13.76
CA PRO A 43 11.07 -9.57 15.17
C PRO A 43 9.72 -8.99 15.58
N ILE A 44 9.08 -8.27 14.67
CA ILE A 44 7.68 -7.84 14.73
C ILE A 44 6.99 -8.45 13.50
N PRO A 45 6.01 -9.37 13.67
CA PRO A 45 5.27 -9.94 12.56
C PRO A 45 4.67 -8.85 11.66
N PHE A 46 4.77 -9.04 10.35
CA PHE A 46 4.42 -8.00 9.38
C PHE A 46 3.56 -8.54 8.23
N ALA A 47 2.64 -7.73 7.74
CA ALA A 47 1.90 -7.98 6.51
C ALA A 47 1.78 -6.68 5.70
N CYS A 48 1.81 -6.79 4.37
CA CYS A 48 1.45 -5.71 3.46
C CYS A 48 0.14 -6.05 2.76
N ILE A 49 -0.66 -5.02 2.48
CA ILE A 49 -1.81 -5.14 1.61
C ILE A 49 -1.49 -4.56 0.24
N ALA A 50 -1.85 -5.28 -0.80
CA ALA A 50 -1.87 -4.77 -2.16
C ALA A 50 -3.24 -5.08 -2.79
N THR A 51 -3.57 -4.40 -3.87
CA THR A 51 -4.77 -4.69 -4.67
C THR A 51 -4.35 -5.37 -5.97
N ASP A 52 -4.85 -6.57 -6.24
CA ASP A 52 -4.77 -7.16 -7.58
C ASP A 52 -5.79 -6.48 -8.49
N MET A 53 -5.33 -5.52 -9.28
CA MET A 53 -6.15 -4.73 -10.18
C MET A 53 -6.81 -5.58 -11.27
N ALA A 54 -6.15 -6.66 -11.71
CA ALA A 54 -6.69 -7.55 -12.74
C ALA A 54 -7.91 -8.35 -12.27
N ARG A 55 -8.01 -8.64 -10.96
CA ARG A 55 -9.10 -9.41 -10.35
C ARG A 55 -9.96 -8.60 -9.41
N ASN A 56 -9.59 -7.34 -9.15
CA ASN A 56 -10.25 -6.46 -8.19
C ASN A 56 -10.33 -7.07 -6.77
N GLN A 57 -9.23 -7.69 -6.31
CA GLN A 57 -9.16 -8.42 -5.04
C GLN A 57 -8.07 -7.87 -4.11
N LYS A 58 -8.33 -7.94 -2.80
CA LYS A 58 -7.32 -7.72 -1.77
C LYS A 58 -6.28 -8.84 -1.83
N GLU A 59 -5.02 -8.47 -1.78
CA GLU A 59 -3.89 -9.38 -1.70
C GLU A 59 -3.13 -9.13 -0.40
N VAL A 60 -3.15 -10.09 0.52
CA VAL A 60 -2.40 -10.03 1.77
C VAL A 60 -1.04 -10.67 1.54
N ILE A 61 0.03 -9.88 1.63
CA ILE A 61 1.40 -10.33 1.37
C ILE A 61 2.13 -10.54 2.70
N ARG A 62 2.36 -11.80 3.05
CA ARG A 62 3.09 -12.23 4.27
C ARG A 62 4.35 -13.03 3.93
N PHE A 63 4.66 -13.20 2.64
CA PHE A 63 5.77 -14.02 2.17
C PHE A 63 6.46 -13.39 0.97
N GLY A 64 7.75 -13.67 0.82
CA GLY A 64 8.56 -13.23 -0.31
C GLY A 64 9.69 -12.32 0.13
N LYS A 65 10.08 -11.37 -0.72
CA LYS A 65 11.04 -10.34 -0.34
C LYS A 65 10.31 -9.16 0.26
N LEU A 66 10.72 -8.74 1.46
CA LEU A 66 10.08 -7.67 2.21
C LEU A 66 10.04 -6.36 1.42
N SER A 67 11.16 -5.96 0.80
CA SER A 67 11.23 -4.75 -0.02
C SER A 67 10.28 -4.76 -1.23
N GLU A 68 10.07 -5.94 -1.85
CA GLU A 68 9.16 -6.09 -2.99
C GLU A 68 7.68 -6.03 -2.54
N ALA A 69 7.37 -6.63 -1.39
CA ALA A 69 6.05 -6.54 -0.77
C ALA A 69 5.68 -5.10 -0.42
N MET A 70 6.58 -4.38 0.25
CA MET A 70 6.40 -2.95 0.57
C MET A 70 6.24 -2.11 -0.71
N ARG A 71 7.05 -2.39 -1.75
CA ARG A 71 6.94 -1.69 -3.03
C ARG A 71 5.60 -1.94 -3.73
N ALA A 72 5.03 -3.14 -3.63
CA ALA A 72 3.71 -3.44 -4.17
C ALA A 72 2.60 -2.70 -3.41
N SER A 73 2.68 -2.70 -2.07
CA SER A 73 1.70 -2.05 -1.20
C SER A 73 1.60 -0.53 -1.40
N MET A 74 2.68 0.12 -1.83
CA MET A 74 2.74 1.57 -2.08
C MET A 74 2.64 1.96 -3.56
N ALA A 75 2.24 1.05 -4.43
CA ALA A 75 2.18 1.29 -5.87
C ALA A 75 0.94 2.11 -6.27
N VAL A 76 0.88 3.36 -5.81
CA VAL A 76 -0.22 4.30 -6.13
C VAL A 76 -0.32 4.46 -7.64
N PRO A 77 -1.47 4.11 -8.27
CA PRO A 77 -1.67 4.24 -9.72
C PRO A 77 -1.41 5.66 -10.22
N ILE A 78 -0.97 5.77 -11.47
CA ILE A 78 -0.56 7.02 -12.12
C ILE A 78 0.79 7.51 -11.60
N VAL A 79 1.02 7.54 -10.27
CA VAL A 79 2.29 7.96 -9.68
C VAL A 79 3.35 6.90 -9.91
N PHE A 80 3.12 5.68 -9.42
CA PHE A 80 4.06 4.57 -9.55
C PHE A 80 3.58 3.51 -10.52
N SER A 81 4.54 2.87 -11.20
CA SER A 81 4.25 1.69 -12.01
C SER A 81 3.75 0.55 -11.12
N PRO A 82 2.69 -0.18 -11.53
CA PRO A 82 2.24 -1.39 -10.87
C PRO A 82 3.35 -2.44 -10.78
N ILE A 83 3.20 -3.35 -9.83
CA ILE A 83 4.08 -4.52 -9.70
C ILE A 83 3.41 -5.73 -10.36
N TYR A 84 4.10 -6.34 -11.30
CA TYR A 84 3.61 -7.52 -12.01
C TYR A 84 4.13 -8.79 -11.33
N SER A 85 3.24 -9.73 -10.97
CA SER A 85 3.57 -11.00 -10.34
C SER A 85 2.75 -12.12 -10.98
N GLY A 86 3.34 -12.82 -11.93
CA GLY A 86 2.60 -13.81 -12.72
C GLY A 86 1.44 -13.18 -13.49
N GLN A 87 0.22 -13.58 -13.16
CA GLN A 87 -1.00 -13.02 -13.76
C GLN A 87 -1.61 -11.89 -12.92
N LYS A 88 -0.97 -11.47 -11.83
CA LYS A 88 -1.45 -10.38 -10.97
C LYS A 88 -0.83 -9.05 -11.40
N VAL A 89 -1.62 -8.00 -11.27
CA VAL A 89 -1.20 -6.61 -11.42
C VAL A 89 -1.44 -5.91 -10.10
N LEU A 90 -0.37 -5.78 -9.30
CA LEU A 90 -0.46 -5.26 -7.94
C LEU A 90 -0.29 -3.75 -7.92
N ILE A 91 -1.23 -3.10 -7.30
CA ILE A 91 -1.25 -1.66 -7.01
C ILE A 91 -1.42 -1.46 -5.50
N ASP A 92 -1.45 -0.21 -5.06
CA ASP A 92 -1.62 0.19 -3.67
C ASP A 92 -2.79 -0.54 -2.99
N GLY A 93 -2.56 -0.95 -1.74
CA GLY A 93 -3.51 -1.74 -0.96
C GLY A 93 -4.75 -0.97 -0.55
N GLY A 94 -4.65 0.36 -0.38
CA GLY A 94 -5.73 1.24 0.06
C GLY A 94 -6.97 1.22 -0.84
N PHE A 95 -6.83 0.77 -2.10
CA PHE A 95 -7.96 0.60 -3.01
C PHE A 95 -8.94 -0.51 -2.57
N LYS A 96 -8.48 -1.46 -1.76
CA LYS A 96 -9.32 -2.58 -1.27
C LYS A 96 -9.41 -2.64 0.24
N ASP A 97 -8.36 -2.23 0.92
CA ASP A 97 -8.33 -2.29 2.37
C ASP A 97 -7.24 -1.35 2.89
N ASN A 98 -7.65 -0.12 3.21
CA ASN A 98 -6.74 0.92 3.67
C ASN A 98 -6.41 0.77 5.16
N LEU A 99 -7.23 0.03 5.93
CA LEU A 99 -7.01 -0.24 7.34
C LEU A 99 -7.35 -1.71 7.65
N PRO A 100 -6.40 -2.64 7.41
CA PRO A 100 -6.64 -4.09 7.35
C PRO A 100 -6.77 -4.73 8.74
N ILE A 101 -7.83 -4.41 9.46
CA ILE A 101 -8.10 -4.87 10.83
C ILE A 101 -8.28 -6.39 10.89
N ASP A 102 -8.98 -6.97 9.94
CA ASP A 102 -9.18 -8.41 9.82
C ASP A 102 -7.85 -9.16 9.70
N VAL A 103 -6.88 -8.58 8.97
CA VAL A 103 -5.54 -9.15 8.82
C VAL A 103 -4.80 -9.12 10.14
N VAL A 104 -4.79 -7.98 10.83
CA VAL A 104 -4.12 -7.83 12.14
C VAL A 104 -4.74 -8.78 13.18
N LYS A 105 -6.07 -8.92 13.22
CA LYS A 105 -6.77 -9.93 14.04
C LYS A 105 -6.33 -11.35 13.71
N SER A 106 -6.24 -11.68 12.41
CA SER A 106 -5.80 -13.02 11.97
C SER A 106 -4.33 -13.31 12.32
N MET A 107 -3.54 -12.28 12.59
CA MET A 107 -2.16 -12.39 13.08
C MET A 107 -2.08 -12.59 14.60
N GLY A 108 -3.22 -12.56 15.32
CA GLY A 108 -3.30 -12.84 16.75
C GLY A 108 -3.19 -11.60 17.63
N ALA A 109 -3.47 -10.41 17.12
CA ALA A 109 -3.48 -9.20 17.94
C ALA A 109 -4.72 -9.17 18.84
N ASP A 110 -4.51 -8.94 20.15
CA ASP A 110 -5.56 -8.76 21.16
C ASP A 110 -6.00 -7.28 21.27
N ILE A 111 -5.10 -6.35 20.94
CA ILE A 111 -5.35 -4.91 20.95
C ILE A 111 -4.98 -4.35 19.58
N ILE A 112 -5.88 -3.60 18.98
CA ILE A 112 -5.72 -3.04 17.64
C ILE A 112 -5.72 -1.51 17.71
N ILE A 113 -4.62 -0.92 17.25
CA ILE A 113 -4.47 0.53 17.09
C ILE A 113 -4.49 0.85 15.61
N GLY A 114 -5.50 1.56 15.16
CA GLY A 114 -5.61 2.06 13.78
C GLY A 114 -5.03 3.46 13.67
N ILE A 115 -4.09 3.65 12.74
CA ILE A 115 -3.50 4.96 12.43
C ILE A 115 -3.88 5.32 11.00
N ASP A 116 -4.76 6.32 10.87
CA ASP A 116 -5.23 6.81 9.57
C ASP A 116 -4.43 8.05 9.16
N VAL A 117 -3.70 7.91 8.06
CA VAL A 117 -2.90 8.97 7.41
C VAL A 117 -3.51 9.41 6.08
N GLN A 118 -4.79 9.11 5.85
CA GLN A 118 -5.47 9.48 4.62
C GLN A 118 -5.80 10.97 4.60
N SER A 119 -5.51 11.62 3.47
CA SER A 119 -5.93 13.00 3.21
C SER A 119 -7.44 13.09 3.08
N GLU A 120 -8.00 14.25 3.43
CA GLU A 120 -9.39 14.57 3.17
C GLU A 120 -9.68 14.74 1.67
N LEU A 121 -10.95 14.70 1.31
CA LEU A 121 -11.37 14.98 -0.06
C LEU A 121 -11.08 16.44 -0.41
N SER A 122 -10.66 16.69 -1.63
CA SER A 122 -10.38 18.04 -2.11
C SER A 122 -11.68 18.82 -2.32
N ASP A 123 -11.63 20.13 -2.06
CA ASP A 123 -12.71 21.04 -2.39
C ASP A 123 -12.94 21.15 -3.90
N ALA A 124 -14.14 21.59 -4.28
CA ALA A 124 -14.56 21.75 -5.68
C ALA A 124 -13.58 22.59 -6.51
N ASP A 125 -12.98 23.62 -5.90
CA ASP A 125 -12.01 24.52 -6.54
C ASP A 125 -10.71 23.82 -6.96
N ASN A 126 -10.42 22.65 -6.45
CA ASN A 126 -9.23 21.84 -6.79
C ASN A 126 -9.51 20.77 -7.85
N LEU A 127 -10.76 20.65 -8.33
CA LEU A 127 -11.20 19.58 -9.23
C LEU A 127 -11.28 20.01 -10.72
N HIS A 128 -10.51 21.03 -11.10
CA HIS A 128 -10.50 21.56 -12.48
C HIS A 128 -9.49 20.87 -13.40
N SER A 129 -8.67 19.95 -12.89
CA SER A 129 -7.66 19.24 -13.69
C SER A 129 -7.93 17.73 -13.71
N ILE A 130 -7.50 17.07 -14.80
CA ILE A 130 -7.58 15.61 -14.92
C ILE A 130 -6.85 14.93 -13.73
N ALA A 131 -5.70 15.47 -13.34
CA ALA A 131 -4.94 14.96 -12.21
C ALA A 131 -5.68 15.14 -10.87
N GLY A 132 -6.33 16.29 -10.65
CA GLY A 132 -7.17 16.55 -9.47
C GLY A 132 -8.35 15.59 -9.38
N ILE A 133 -9.07 15.42 -10.50
CA ILE A 133 -10.20 14.48 -10.58
C ILE A 133 -9.72 13.03 -10.32
N ALA A 134 -8.62 12.61 -10.93
CA ALA A 134 -8.09 11.26 -10.73
C ALA A 134 -7.67 11.03 -9.27
N ASN A 135 -7.02 12.02 -8.64
CA ASN A 135 -6.67 11.95 -7.22
C ASN A 135 -7.92 11.86 -6.33
N GLN A 136 -8.93 12.66 -6.60
CA GLN A 136 -10.21 12.62 -5.87
C GLN A 136 -10.88 11.25 -5.96
N LEU A 137 -10.94 10.66 -7.16
CA LEU A 137 -11.50 9.32 -7.34
C LEU A 137 -10.73 8.27 -6.53
N MET A 138 -9.39 8.37 -6.47
CA MET A 138 -8.56 7.50 -5.64
C MET A 138 -8.90 7.66 -4.15
N LEU A 139 -8.98 8.90 -3.67
CA LEU A 139 -9.33 9.19 -2.27
C LEU A 139 -10.72 8.64 -1.91
N MET A 140 -11.72 8.83 -2.77
CA MET A 140 -13.07 8.30 -2.57
C MET A 140 -13.08 6.77 -2.45
N ILE A 141 -12.32 6.06 -3.29
CA ILE A 141 -12.22 4.59 -3.24
C ILE A 141 -11.56 4.16 -1.93
N CYS A 142 -10.43 4.78 -1.56
CA CYS A 142 -9.72 4.46 -0.32
C CYS A 142 -10.56 4.76 0.93
N GLN A 143 -11.35 5.85 0.91
CA GLN A 143 -12.24 6.21 2.01
C GLN A 143 -13.38 5.21 2.19
N SER A 144 -13.99 4.74 1.10
CA SER A 144 -15.05 3.73 1.17
C SER A 144 -14.57 2.41 1.78
N SER A 145 -13.30 2.04 1.58
CA SER A 145 -12.71 0.85 2.20
C SER A 145 -12.45 1.02 3.72
N LEU A 146 -12.29 2.26 4.18
CA LEU A 146 -12.04 2.59 5.58
C LEU A 146 -13.30 2.44 6.44
N ASP A 147 -14.44 2.93 5.94
CA ASP A 147 -15.71 3.00 6.70
C ASP A 147 -16.22 1.62 7.15
N GLU A 148 -15.88 0.56 6.41
CA GLU A 148 -16.25 -0.81 6.76
C GLU A 148 -15.36 -1.41 7.87
N SER A 149 -14.13 -0.93 8.02
CA SER A 149 -13.09 -1.55 8.86
C SER A 149 -13.04 -1.04 10.30
N THR A 150 -13.63 0.12 10.60
CA THR A 150 -13.40 0.83 11.89
C THR A 150 -14.10 0.23 13.11
N LYS A 151 -15.03 -0.72 12.93
CA LYS A 151 -15.89 -1.22 14.02
C LYS A 151 -15.17 -2.01 15.13
N ASP A 152 -13.99 -2.51 14.82
CA ASP A 152 -13.25 -3.44 15.67
C ASP A 152 -11.86 -2.91 16.07
N ILE A 153 -11.71 -1.60 16.17
CA ILE A 153 -10.47 -0.93 16.56
C ILE A 153 -10.59 -0.49 18.02
N ASP A 154 -9.60 -0.82 18.86
CA ASP A 154 -9.54 -0.40 20.25
C ASP A 154 -9.12 1.06 20.41
N ALA A 155 -8.24 1.55 19.53
CA ALA A 155 -7.84 2.95 19.46
C ALA A 155 -7.66 3.40 18.00
N TYR A 156 -8.34 4.48 17.62
CA TYR A 156 -8.26 5.09 16.30
C TYR A 156 -7.60 6.47 16.37
N ILE A 157 -6.55 6.66 15.58
CA ILE A 157 -5.78 7.91 15.52
C ILE A 157 -5.84 8.44 14.10
N LYS A 158 -6.50 9.57 13.90
CA LYS A 158 -6.45 10.35 12.67
C LYS A 158 -5.27 11.30 12.70
N VAL A 159 -4.36 11.17 11.74
CA VAL A 159 -3.19 12.06 11.61
C VAL A 159 -3.53 13.17 10.64
N ASP A 160 -3.25 14.42 11.01
CA ASP A 160 -3.35 15.55 10.10
C ASP A 160 -2.21 15.51 9.06
N VAL A 161 -2.60 15.31 7.81
CA VAL A 161 -1.69 15.23 6.65
C VAL A 161 -1.97 16.31 5.60
N GLU A 162 -2.69 17.38 5.94
CA GLU A 162 -3.14 18.42 4.99
C GLU A 162 -2.00 19.02 4.14
N ASN A 163 -0.79 19.08 4.68
CA ASN A 163 0.39 19.62 4.02
C ASN A 163 1.24 18.58 3.27
N TYR A 164 0.79 17.31 3.25
CA TYR A 164 1.54 16.20 2.67
C TYR A 164 0.69 15.43 1.66
N ASN A 165 1.33 14.93 0.63
CA ASN A 165 0.72 14.01 -0.34
C ASN A 165 1.72 12.90 -0.71
N ALA A 166 1.26 11.89 -1.43
CA ALA A 166 2.07 10.74 -1.83
C ALA A 166 3.36 11.08 -2.62
N ALA A 167 3.51 12.32 -3.11
CA ALA A 167 4.68 12.82 -3.82
C ALA A 167 5.52 13.81 -3.00
N SER A 168 5.16 14.09 -1.74
CA SER A 168 5.79 15.13 -0.89
C SER A 168 7.06 14.66 -0.20
N PHE A 169 7.95 13.95 -0.90
CA PHE A 169 9.18 13.38 -0.33
C PHE A 169 10.22 14.42 0.12
N THR A 170 10.16 15.66 -0.36
CA THR A 170 11.13 16.70 -0.05
C THR A 170 10.87 17.44 1.27
N LYS A 171 9.69 17.25 1.88
CA LYS A 171 9.29 17.90 3.13
C LYS A 171 9.49 17.05 4.38
N ALA A 172 9.95 15.81 4.21
CA ALA A 172 10.11 14.83 5.28
C ALA A 172 11.55 14.76 5.85
N ALA A 173 12.41 15.75 5.53
CA ALA A 173 13.78 15.86 6.03
C ALA A 173 13.88 16.89 7.16
#